data_52c1ef589b13a5d457d0d9158dd7b490
#
_entry.id   52c1ef589b13a5d457d0d9158dd7b490
#
_cell.length_a   1.000
_cell.length_b   1.000
_cell.length_c   1.000
_cell.angle_alpha   90.00
_cell.angle_beta   90.00
_cell.angle_gamma   90.00
#
_symmetry.space_group_name_H-M   'P 1'
#
loop_
_entity.id
_entity.type
_entity.pdbx_description
1 polymer ?
#
loop_
_entity_poly.entity_id
_entity_poly.type
_entity_poly.pdbx_seq_one_letter_code
_entity_poly.pdbx_strand_id
1 'polypeptide(L)'
;MPSQKVKGICTLIGALSLNLILGNHYTWACINVYYASYLHHNDTPNIKIQDAYFIMPSIILLGYIFFTIGVKIQDKFGVRFTNFLSGLFILLTFLILKYSSKFKINIIGFIFAGISNGLGYLSVIKNCWKYYPNNKGWVTGIILIGHGLCSFILNPIADFILINPNQEKTESNGFYNKNISNNII
;
A
#
# COMPACT_ATOMS: atom_id res chain seq x y z
N MET A 1 -8.32 -13.35 32.61
CA MET A 1 -8.65 -12.66 31.33
C MET A 1 -7.94 -11.31 31.33
N PRO A 2 -7.32 -10.88 30.20
CA PRO A 2 -6.63 -9.59 30.17
C PRO A 2 -7.62 -8.45 30.42
N SER A 3 -7.18 -7.42 31.18
CA SER A 3 -8.01 -6.26 31.50
C SER A 3 -8.45 -5.52 30.21
N GLN A 4 -9.55 -4.78 30.28
CA GLN A 4 -10.03 -4.01 29.12
C GLN A 4 -8.96 -3.03 28.56
N LYS A 5 -8.13 -2.47 29.44
CA LYS A 5 -7.01 -1.59 29.08
C LYS A 5 -5.98 -2.34 28.21
N VAL A 6 -5.60 -3.56 28.60
CA VAL A 6 -4.65 -4.38 27.83
C VAL A 6 -5.21 -4.72 26.44
N LYS A 7 -6.49 -5.09 26.35
CA LYS A 7 -7.16 -5.34 25.07
C LYS A 7 -7.16 -4.10 24.17
N GLY A 8 -7.41 -2.92 24.74
CA GLY A 8 -7.38 -1.65 24.02
C GLY A 8 -6.00 -1.35 23.43
N ILE A 9 -4.94 -1.49 24.24
CA ILE A 9 -3.55 -1.26 23.80
C ILE A 9 -3.16 -2.24 22.70
N CYS A 10 -3.42 -3.53 22.87
CA CYS A 10 -3.13 -4.54 21.83
C CYS A 10 -3.88 -4.26 20.52
N THR A 11 -5.14 -3.80 20.62
CA THR A 11 -5.93 -3.43 19.44
C THR A 11 -5.35 -2.21 18.75
N LEU A 12 -4.88 -1.21 19.50
CA LEU A 12 -4.26 -0.01 18.95
C LEU A 12 -2.93 -0.33 18.24
N ILE A 13 -2.08 -1.15 18.85
CA ILE A 13 -0.82 -1.60 18.23
C ILE A 13 -1.10 -2.38 16.96
N GLY A 14 -2.05 -3.32 16.97
CA GLY A 14 -2.44 -4.07 15.80
C GLY A 14 -3.00 -3.19 14.67
N ALA A 15 -3.80 -2.17 15.03
CA ALA A 15 -4.32 -1.19 14.09
C ALA A 15 -3.22 -0.34 13.45
N LEU A 16 -2.25 0.11 14.24
CA LEU A 16 -1.09 0.86 13.79
C LEU A 16 -0.24 0.02 12.82
N SER A 17 0.05 -1.24 13.18
CA SER A 17 0.83 -2.16 12.35
C SER A 17 0.13 -2.46 11.01
N LEU A 18 -1.18 -2.68 11.02
CA LEU A 18 -1.93 -2.93 9.78
C LEU A 18 -1.96 -1.68 8.89
N ASN A 19 -2.16 -0.48 9.47
CA ASN A 19 -2.13 0.76 8.72
C ASN A 19 -0.72 1.08 8.18
N LEU A 20 0.34 0.69 8.89
CA LEU A 20 1.70 0.80 8.39
C LEU A 20 1.88 -0.04 7.11
N ILE A 21 1.36 -1.26 7.08
CA ILE A 21 1.39 -2.10 5.87
C ILE A 21 0.53 -1.51 4.75
N LEU A 22 -0.68 -1.04 5.06
CA LEU A 22 -1.58 -0.45 4.08
C LEU A 22 -1.07 0.86 3.49
N GLY A 23 -0.22 1.60 4.23
CA GLY A 23 0.40 2.84 3.79
C GLY A 23 1.47 2.69 2.69
N ASN A 24 1.83 1.46 2.29
CA ASN A 24 2.86 1.20 1.30
C ASN A 24 2.60 1.85 -0.07
N HIS A 25 1.34 2.09 -0.43
CA HIS A 25 0.99 2.74 -1.69
C HIS A 25 1.52 4.17 -1.82
N TYR A 26 1.81 4.86 -0.70
CA TYR A 26 2.46 6.17 -0.74
C TYR A 26 3.92 6.11 -1.21
N THR A 27 4.57 4.96 -1.09
CA THR A 27 5.91 4.72 -1.62
C THR A 27 5.92 4.71 -3.15
N TRP A 28 4.75 4.54 -3.77
CA TRP A 28 4.58 4.57 -5.23
C TRP A 28 5.12 5.85 -5.87
N ALA A 29 5.02 6.98 -5.18
CA ALA A 29 5.53 8.26 -5.69
C ALA A 29 7.03 8.22 -6.01
N CYS A 30 7.81 7.45 -5.24
CA CYS A 30 9.25 7.25 -5.47
C CYS A 30 9.53 6.13 -6.48
N ILE A 31 8.71 5.10 -6.52
CA ILE A 31 8.98 3.87 -7.29
C ILE A 31 8.42 3.94 -8.71
N ASN A 32 7.42 4.79 -8.98
CA ASN A 32 6.68 4.80 -10.25
C ASN A 32 7.55 4.95 -11.49
N VAL A 33 8.58 5.80 -11.47
CA VAL A 33 9.47 6.03 -12.62
C VAL A 33 10.37 4.81 -12.85
N TYR A 34 10.87 4.20 -11.77
CA TYR A 34 11.66 2.96 -11.86
C TYR A 34 10.83 1.82 -12.42
N TYR A 35 9.60 1.68 -11.96
CA TYR A 35 8.66 0.68 -12.44
C TYR A 35 8.30 0.89 -13.92
N ALA A 36 8.04 2.13 -14.34
CA ALA A 36 7.80 2.46 -15.74
C ALA A 36 9.01 2.11 -16.62
N SER A 37 10.22 2.42 -16.14
CA SER A 37 11.48 2.10 -16.83
C SER A 37 11.67 0.58 -16.96
N TYR A 38 11.38 -0.17 -15.90
CA TYR A 38 11.43 -1.64 -15.93
C TYR A 38 10.48 -2.22 -16.98
N LEU A 39 9.24 -1.75 -17.04
CA LEU A 39 8.26 -2.20 -18.03
C LEU A 39 8.65 -1.81 -19.46
N HIS A 40 9.18 -0.61 -19.64
CA HIS A 40 9.64 -0.13 -20.94
C HIS A 40 10.71 -1.05 -21.54
N HIS A 41 11.68 -1.49 -20.70
CA HIS A 41 12.77 -2.34 -21.17
C HIS A 41 12.40 -3.83 -21.30
N ASN A 42 11.42 -4.33 -20.55
CA ASN A 42 11.16 -5.77 -20.46
C ASN A 42 9.85 -6.25 -21.11
N ASP A 43 8.79 -5.43 -21.18
CA ASP A 43 7.47 -5.91 -21.65
C ASP A 43 6.78 -4.96 -22.63
N THR A 44 6.75 -3.67 -22.36
CA THR A 44 5.92 -2.70 -23.07
C THR A 44 6.74 -1.49 -23.54
N PRO A 45 7.44 -1.57 -24.70
CA PRO A 45 8.26 -0.46 -25.21
C PRO A 45 7.49 0.84 -25.42
N ASN A 46 6.17 0.77 -25.60
CA ASN A 46 5.29 1.93 -25.82
C ASN A 46 4.71 2.52 -24.52
N ILE A 47 5.06 2.00 -23.33
CA ILE A 47 4.58 2.56 -22.07
C ILE A 47 5.15 3.98 -21.89
N LYS A 48 4.28 4.88 -21.42
CA LYS A 48 4.70 6.24 -21.04
C LYS A 48 4.84 6.31 -19.51
N ILE A 49 5.75 7.13 -19.03
CA ILE A 49 5.90 7.40 -17.59
C ILE A 49 4.56 7.87 -16.98
N GLN A 50 3.76 8.60 -17.75
CA GLN A 50 2.43 9.07 -17.36
C GLN A 50 1.47 7.93 -17.02
N ASP A 51 1.58 6.78 -17.67
CA ASP A 51 0.71 5.61 -17.40
C ASP A 51 0.95 5.06 -15.99
N ALA A 52 2.19 5.11 -15.50
CA ALA A 52 2.52 4.72 -14.14
C ALA A 52 1.99 5.72 -13.08
N TYR A 53 1.88 7.01 -13.41
CA TYR A 53 1.30 8.00 -12.49
C TYR A 53 -0.18 7.78 -12.22
N PHE A 54 -0.95 7.23 -13.18
CA PHE A 54 -2.38 6.96 -12.99
C PHE A 54 -2.67 5.80 -12.05
N ILE A 55 -1.69 4.96 -11.74
CA ILE A 55 -1.87 3.80 -10.85
C ILE A 55 -2.27 4.24 -9.45
N MET A 56 -1.57 5.21 -8.86
CA MET A 56 -1.86 5.65 -7.49
C MET A 56 -3.26 6.26 -7.31
N PRO A 57 -3.72 7.20 -8.15
CA PRO A 57 -5.10 7.70 -8.08
C PRO A 57 -6.14 6.59 -8.22
N SER A 58 -5.88 5.58 -9.05
CA SER A 58 -6.78 4.43 -9.25
C SER A 58 -6.88 3.57 -7.99
N ILE A 59 -5.76 3.29 -7.29
CA ILE A 59 -5.74 2.57 -6.02
C ILE A 59 -6.56 3.34 -4.97
N ILE A 60 -6.36 4.66 -4.87
CA ILE A 60 -7.03 5.52 -3.91
C ILE A 60 -8.54 5.55 -4.19
N LEU A 61 -8.95 5.72 -5.45
CA LEU A 61 -10.36 5.74 -5.85
C LEU A 61 -11.06 4.43 -5.48
N LEU A 62 -10.45 3.28 -5.79
CA LEU A 62 -10.95 1.97 -5.40
C LEU A 62 -11.01 1.82 -3.87
N GLY A 63 -9.99 2.30 -3.16
CA GLY A 63 -9.97 2.34 -1.71
C GLY A 63 -11.19 3.05 -1.14
N TYR A 64 -11.52 4.23 -1.63
CA TYR A 64 -12.69 5.00 -1.18
C TYR A 64 -14.02 4.26 -1.43
N ILE A 65 -14.19 3.62 -2.57
CA ILE A 65 -15.38 2.80 -2.87
C ILE A 65 -15.50 1.66 -1.85
N PHE A 66 -14.39 0.98 -1.58
CA PHE A 66 -14.36 -0.17 -0.68
C PHE A 66 -14.36 0.19 0.82
N PHE A 67 -14.17 1.45 1.22
CA PHE A 67 -14.32 1.88 2.61
C PHE A 67 -15.71 1.56 3.17
N THR A 68 -16.76 1.92 2.43
CA THR A 68 -18.14 1.66 2.84
C THR A 68 -18.45 0.16 2.89
N ILE A 69 -17.94 -0.59 1.91
CA ILE A 69 -18.10 -2.03 1.82
C ILE A 69 -17.37 -2.70 2.99
N GLY A 70 -16.15 -2.29 3.30
CA GLY A 70 -15.35 -2.80 4.41
C GLY A 70 -16.04 -2.63 5.77
N VAL A 71 -16.65 -1.46 6.02
CA VAL A 71 -17.42 -1.23 7.25
C VAL A 71 -18.65 -2.15 7.33
N LYS A 72 -19.38 -2.34 6.23
CA LYS A 72 -20.54 -3.26 6.19
C LYS A 72 -20.11 -4.71 6.42
N ILE A 73 -19.01 -5.15 5.82
CA ILE A 73 -18.45 -6.50 6.04
C ILE A 73 -18.03 -6.67 7.50
N GLN A 74 -17.39 -5.66 8.09
CA GLN A 74 -17.01 -5.67 9.50
C GLN A 74 -18.21 -5.79 10.44
N ASP A 75 -19.31 -5.08 10.14
CA ASP A 75 -20.53 -5.13 10.95
C ASP A 75 -21.20 -6.51 10.91
N LYS A 76 -21.10 -7.21 9.77
CA LYS A 76 -21.72 -8.53 9.57
C LYS A 76 -20.82 -9.68 10.03
N PHE A 77 -19.54 -9.66 9.70
CA PHE A 77 -18.61 -10.79 9.90
C PHE A 77 -17.54 -10.51 10.97
N GLY A 78 -17.48 -9.28 11.47
CA GLY A 78 -16.53 -8.87 12.49
C GLY A 78 -15.19 -8.38 11.94
N VAL A 79 -14.45 -7.65 12.78
CA VAL A 79 -13.19 -7.01 12.44
C VAL A 79 -12.09 -8.00 12.04
N ARG A 80 -12.05 -9.17 12.68
CA ARG A 80 -11.01 -10.19 12.40
C ARG A 80 -11.10 -10.69 10.95
N PHE A 81 -12.31 -10.98 10.51
CA PHE A 81 -12.56 -11.43 9.14
C PHE A 81 -12.22 -10.34 8.11
N THR A 82 -12.63 -9.10 8.36
CA THR A 82 -12.36 -7.97 7.45
C THR A 82 -10.87 -7.69 7.32
N ASN A 83 -10.13 -7.72 8.43
CA ASN A 83 -8.68 -7.52 8.41
C ASN A 83 -7.93 -8.69 7.77
N PHE A 84 -8.41 -9.93 7.97
CA PHE A 84 -7.86 -11.10 7.28
C PHE A 84 -8.05 -10.98 5.77
N LEU A 85 -9.24 -10.57 5.33
CA LEU A 85 -9.55 -10.37 3.92
C LEU A 85 -8.69 -9.26 3.31
N SER A 86 -8.52 -8.13 4.02
CA SER A 86 -7.60 -7.07 3.62
C SER A 86 -6.16 -7.57 3.49
N GLY A 87 -5.67 -8.32 4.49
CA GLY A 87 -4.33 -8.93 4.44
C GLY A 87 -4.16 -9.91 3.28
N LEU A 88 -5.19 -10.68 2.94
CA LEU A 88 -5.17 -11.59 1.81
C LEU A 88 -5.02 -10.83 0.48
N PHE A 89 -5.78 -9.76 0.28
CA PHE A 89 -5.70 -8.96 -0.94
C PHE A 89 -4.35 -8.25 -1.09
N ILE A 90 -3.74 -7.73 -0.01
CA ILE A 90 -2.41 -7.13 -0.12
C ILE A 90 -1.34 -8.18 -0.42
N LEU A 91 -1.46 -9.38 0.14
CA LEU A 91 -0.55 -10.50 -0.16
C LEU A 91 -0.67 -10.91 -1.63
N LEU A 92 -1.89 -11.01 -2.16
CA LEU A 92 -2.11 -11.30 -3.59
C LEU A 92 -1.51 -10.21 -4.48
N THR A 93 -1.61 -8.93 -4.08
CA THR A 93 -0.95 -7.83 -4.79
C THR A 93 0.54 -8.07 -4.93
N PHE A 94 1.24 -8.34 -3.81
CA PHE A 94 2.68 -8.57 -3.85
C PHE A 94 3.07 -9.82 -4.65
N LEU A 95 2.28 -10.89 -4.56
CA LEU A 95 2.53 -12.09 -5.35
C LEU A 95 2.39 -11.81 -6.85
N ILE A 96 1.34 -11.10 -7.26
CA ILE A 96 1.15 -10.75 -8.68
C ILE A 96 2.29 -9.88 -9.18
N LEU A 97 2.66 -8.84 -8.44
CA LEU A 97 3.75 -7.93 -8.83
C LEU A 97 5.11 -8.65 -8.91
N LYS A 98 5.35 -9.61 -8.01
CA LYS A 98 6.58 -10.40 -8.01
C LYS A 98 6.69 -11.36 -9.19
N TYR A 99 5.60 -12.06 -9.53
CA TYR A 99 5.65 -13.13 -10.54
C TYR A 99 5.29 -12.67 -11.95
N SER A 100 4.78 -11.45 -12.12
CA SER A 100 4.37 -10.93 -13.43
C SER A 100 5.13 -9.68 -13.82
N SER A 101 5.83 -9.76 -14.94
CA SER A 101 6.43 -8.59 -15.60
C SER A 101 5.45 -7.88 -16.54
N LYS A 102 4.24 -8.44 -16.77
CA LYS A 102 3.28 -7.89 -17.74
C LYS A 102 2.43 -6.80 -17.12
N PHE A 103 2.45 -5.60 -17.69
CA PHE A 103 1.69 -4.44 -17.19
C PHE A 103 0.20 -4.73 -16.98
N LYS A 104 -0.45 -5.42 -17.94
CA LYS A 104 -1.88 -5.77 -17.85
C LYS A 104 -2.21 -6.65 -16.64
N ILE A 105 -1.32 -7.57 -16.27
CA ILE A 105 -1.52 -8.45 -15.09
C ILE A 105 -1.26 -7.64 -13.82
N ASN A 106 -0.28 -6.76 -13.82
CA ASN A 106 0.03 -5.92 -12.68
C ASN A 106 -1.11 -4.94 -12.33
N ILE A 107 -1.91 -4.50 -13.30
CA ILE A 107 -3.13 -3.73 -13.06
C ILE A 107 -4.08 -4.48 -12.10
N ILE A 108 -4.22 -5.81 -12.26
CA ILE A 108 -5.05 -6.63 -11.35
C ILE A 108 -4.49 -6.59 -9.93
N GLY A 109 -3.16 -6.64 -9.79
CA GLY A 109 -2.50 -6.46 -8.49
C GLY A 109 -2.82 -5.12 -7.85
N PHE A 110 -2.76 -4.03 -8.62
CA PHE A 110 -3.10 -2.69 -8.12
C PHE A 110 -4.59 -2.55 -7.75
N ILE A 111 -5.50 -3.21 -8.47
CA ILE A 111 -6.91 -3.30 -8.09
C ILE A 111 -7.04 -3.97 -6.71
N PHE A 112 -6.36 -5.09 -6.48
CA PHE A 112 -6.36 -5.77 -5.18
C PHE A 112 -5.76 -4.89 -4.06
N ALA A 113 -4.72 -4.10 -4.34
CA ALA A 113 -4.19 -3.13 -3.39
C ALA A 113 -5.24 -2.09 -2.98
N GLY A 114 -5.99 -1.55 -3.93
CA GLY A 114 -7.09 -0.62 -3.66
C GLY A 114 -8.19 -1.24 -2.80
N ILE A 115 -8.61 -2.47 -3.12
CA ILE A 115 -9.61 -3.23 -2.34
C ILE A 115 -9.10 -3.47 -0.92
N SER A 116 -7.85 -3.93 -0.77
CA SER A 116 -7.22 -4.17 0.53
C SER A 116 -7.22 -2.92 1.39
N ASN A 117 -6.79 -1.79 0.83
CA ASN A 117 -6.78 -0.51 1.53
C ASN A 117 -8.19 -0.13 2.01
N GLY A 118 -9.19 -0.22 1.11
CA GLY A 118 -10.57 0.08 1.44
C GLY A 118 -11.14 -0.77 2.56
N LEU A 119 -10.89 -2.07 2.55
CA LEU A 119 -11.38 -2.99 3.56
C LEU A 119 -10.72 -2.77 4.93
N GLY A 120 -9.39 -2.60 4.95
CA GLY A 120 -8.61 -2.57 6.19
C GLY A 120 -8.64 -1.23 6.91
N TYR A 121 -8.54 -0.12 6.18
CA TYR A 121 -8.31 1.21 6.71
C TYR A 121 -9.33 1.65 7.77
N LEU A 122 -10.62 1.75 7.42
CA LEU A 122 -11.67 2.17 8.35
C LEU A 122 -12.03 1.09 9.37
N SER A 123 -11.87 -0.18 9.00
CA SER A 123 -12.19 -1.32 9.85
C SER A 123 -11.43 -1.28 11.18
N VAL A 124 -10.12 -1.05 11.14
CA VAL A 124 -9.30 -1.01 12.36
C VAL A 124 -9.56 0.23 13.19
N ILE A 125 -9.80 1.39 12.57
CA ILE A 125 -10.13 2.65 13.25
C ILE A 125 -11.43 2.47 14.05
N LYS A 126 -12.49 1.99 13.39
CA LYS A 126 -13.80 1.74 14.00
C LYS A 126 -13.69 0.75 15.17
N ASN A 127 -12.85 -0.27 15.05
CA ASN A 127 -12.63 -1.24 16.13
C ASN A 127 -11.94 -0.62 17.34
N CYS A 128 -10.94 0.26 17.14
CA CYS A 128 -10.25 0.95 18.22
C CYS A 128 -11.19 1.91 18.98
N TRP A 129 -12.14 2.55 18.31
CA TRP A 129 -13.11 3.43 18.96
C TRP A 129 -13.97 2.74 20.02
N LYS A 130 -14.17 1.43 19.93
CA LYS A 130 -14.90 0.65 20.95
C LYS A 130 -14.17 0.63 22.29
N TYR A 131 -12.84 0.70 22.28
CA TYR A 131 -12.02 0.70 23.49
C TYR A 131 -11.72 2.11 24.01
N TYR A 132 -11.81 3.13 23.14
CA TYR A 132 -11.49 4.53 23.45
C TYR A 132 -12.63 5.48 23.04
N PRO A 133 -13.86 5.34 23.62
CA PRO A 133 -15.02 6.10 23.17
C PRO A 133 -14.86 7.62 23.36
N ASN A 134 -14.15 8.03 24.43
CA ASN A 134 -13.94 9.45 24.75
C ASN A 134 -12.76 10.09 24.00
N ASN A 135 -11.86 9.28 23.41
CA ASN A 135 -10.62 9.76 22.82
C ASN A 135 -10.47 9.31 21.34
N LYS A 136 -11.58 9.29 20.60
CA LYS A 136 -11.63 8.80 19.21
C LYS A 136 -10.66 9.53 18.27
N GLY A 137 -10.57 10.85 18.39
CA GLY A 137 -9.68 11.66 17.54
C GLY A 137 -8.21 11.34 17.77
N TRP A 138 -7.78 11.25 19.05
CA TRP A 138 -6.39 10.92 19.40
C TRP A 138 -6.00 9.53 18.89
N VAL A 139 -6.86 8.53 19.11
CA VAL A 139 -6.65 7.16 18.63
C VAL A 139 -6.56 7.10 17.12
N THR A 140 -7.46 7.81 16.42
CA THR A 140 -7.42 7.91 14.96
C THR A 140 -6.12 8.55 14.47
N GLY A 141 -5.66 9.62 15.12
CA GLY A 141 -4.40 10.29 14.80
C GLY A 141 -3.20 9.34 14.89
N ILE A 142 -3.11 8.54 15.97
CA ILE A 142 -2.03 7.55 16.11
C ILE A 142 -2.06 6.51 14.99
N ILE A 143 -3.24 6.00 14.65
CA ILE A 143 -3.38 4.99 13.60
C ILE A 143 -2.97 5.58 12.24
N LEU A 144 -3.32 6.83 11.96
CA LEU A 144 -2.95 7.53 10.74
C LEU A 144 -1.45 7.83 10.65
N ILE A 145 -0.78 8.06 11.77
CA ILE A 145 0.68 8.17 11.82
C ILE A 145 1.31 6.88 11.26
N GLY A 146 0.79 5.70 11.64
CA GLY A 146 1.25 4.42 11.09
C GLY A 146 1.15 4.38 9.56
N HIS A 147 0.08 4.90 9.00
CA HIS A 147 -0.14 4.95 7.55
C HIS A 147 0.89 5.85 6.82
N GLY A 148 1.20 7.01 7.39
CA GLY A 148 2.23 7.93 6.84
C GLY A 148 3.67 7.45 7.08
N LEU A 149 3.95 6.82 8.23
CA LEU A 149 5.28 6.32 8.56
C LEU A 149 5.80 5.27 7.56
N CYS A 150 4.91 4.53 6.91
CA CYS A 150 5.33 3.55 5.91
C CYS A 150 6.17 4.20 4.81
N SER A 151 5.68 5.26 4.20
CA SER A 151 6.43 5.95 3.13
C SER A 151 7.69 6.64 3.67
N PHE A 152 7.64 7.18 4.88
CA PHE A 152 8.81 7.79 5.52
C PHE A 152 9.95 6.78 5.72
N ILE A 153 9.62 5.52 6.02
CA ILE A 153 10.61 4.45 6.20
C ILE A 153 11.00 3.84 4.86
N LEU A 154 10.02 3.53 4.00
CA LEU A 154 10.27 2.78 2.77
C LEU A 154 10.90 3.61 1.64
N ASN A 155 10.62 4.92 1.55
CA ASN A 155 11.19 5.74 0.49
C ASN A 155 12.72 5.81 0.55
N PRO A 156 13.37 6.11 1.70
CA PRO A 156 14.84 6.08 1.79
C PRO A 156 15.42 4.69 1.49
N ILE A 157 14.72 3.62 1.91
CA ILE A 157 15.17 2.25 1.63
C ILE A 157 15.06 1.95 0.13
N ALA A 158 13.96 2.34 -0.51
CA ALA A 158 13.78 2.19 -1.94
C ALA A 158 14.84 2.96 -2.73
N ASP A 159 15.11 4.19 -2.35
CA ASP A 159 16.14 5.01 -2.98
C ASP A 159 17.54 4.38 -2.80
N PHE A 160 17.85 3.88 -1.61
CA PHE A 160 19.14 3.23 -1.35
C PHE A 160 19.33 1.94 -2.18
N ILE A 161 18.25 1.16 -2.36
CA ILE A 161 18.31 -0.10 -3.13
C ILE A 161 18.31 0.17 -4.63
N LEU A 162 17.50 1.13 -5.11
CA LEU A 162 17.28 1.37 -6.53
C LEU A 162 18.34 2.29 -7.14
N ILE A 163 18.84 3.27 -6.37
CA ILE A 163 19.83 4.25 -6.85
C ILE A 163 21.24 3.72 -6.61
N ASN A 164 21.90 3.27 -7.67
CA ASN A 164 23.34 3.07 -7.64
C ASN A 164 24.03 4.42 -7.95
N PRO A 165 24.80 5.02 -7.00
CA PRO A 165 25.36 6.36 -7.17
C PRO A 165 26.34 6.51 -8.34
N ASN A 166 26.82 5.41 -8.91
CA ASN A 166 27.79 5.41 -9.99
C ASN A 166 27.19 5.21 -11.39
N GLN A 167 25.87 5.18 -11.54
CA GLN A 167 25.21 4.99 -12.83
C GLN A 167 24.50 6.27 -13.30
N GLU A 168 24.58 6.57 -14.60
CA GLU A 168 23.80 7.63 -15.25
C GLU A 168 22.30 7.37 -15.01
N LYS A 169 21.63 8.37 -14.44
CA LYS A 169 20.31 8.20 -13.85
C LYS A 169 19.17 8.16 -14.86
N THR A 170 19.32 8.79 -16.01
CA THR A 170 18.23 8.90 -16.97
C THR A 170 18.71 8.84 -18.42
N GLU A 171 17.96 8.13 -19.26
CA GLU A 171 18.06 8.24 -20.71
C GLU A 171 17.43 9.55 -21.19
N SER A 172 17.70 9.94 -22.44
CA SER A 172 17.13 11.15 -23.07
C SER A 172 15.61 11.22 -23.04
N ASN A 173 14.93 10.09 -22.88
CA ASN A 173 13.46 9.94 -22.81
C ASN A 173 12.90 10.02 -21.38
N GLY A 174 13.73 10.27 -20.36
CA GLY A 174 13.32 10.33 -18.94
C GLY A 174 13.21 8.97 -18.25
N PHE A 175 13.46 7.85 -18.92
CA PHE A 175 13.54 6.53 -18.31
C PHE A 175 14.92 6.27 -17.70
N TYR A 176 14.98 5.47 -16.65
CA TYR A 176 16.23 5.00 -16.09
C TYR A 176 16.88 3.93 -16.98
N ASN A 177 18.20 3.88 -16.98
CA ASN A 177 18.96 2.88 -17.73
C ASN A 177 18.56 1.46 -17.32
N LYS A 178 18.61 0.51 -18.27
CA LYS A 178 18.19 -0.89 -18.09
C LYS A 178 18.80 -1.56 -16.86
N ASN A 179 20.06 -1.26 -16.55
CA ASN A 179 20.75 -1.84 -15.40
C ASN A 179 20.16 -1.40 -14.06
N ILE A 180 19.62 -0.18 -13.96
CA ILE A 180 18.95 0.33 -12.76
C ILE A 180 17.54 -0.27 -12.65
N SER A 181 16.82 -0.36 -13.77
CA SER A 181 15.46 -0.87 -13.77
C SER A 181 15.36 -2.36 -13.39
N ASN A 182 16.40 -3.16 -13.64
CA ASN A 182 16.42 -4.58 -13.27
C ASN A 182 16.66 -4.84 -11.77
N ASN A 183 17.06 -3.84 -10.99
CA ASN A 183 17.22 -3.99 -9.52
C ASN A 183 15.87 -3.98 -8.76
N ILE A 184 14.73 -3.87 -9.47
CA ILE A 184 13.38 -3.82 -8.85
C ILE A 184 12.84 -5.21 -8.50
N ILE A 185 13.43 -6.27 -9.04
CA ILE A 185 13.05 -7.67 -8.82
C ILE A 185 14.10 -8.37 -8.00
#